data_e6a2dfc8ca2e2e514adc37926b3ec33c
#
_entry.id   e6a2dfc8ca2e2e514adc37926b3ec33c
#
_cell.length_a   1.000
_cell.length_b   1.000
_cell.length_c   1.000
_cell.angle_alpha   90.00
_cell.angle_beta   90.00
_cell.angle_gamma   90.00
#
_symmetry.space_group_name_H-M   'P 1'
#
loop_
_entity.id
_entity.type
_entity.pdbx_description
1 polymer ?
#
loop_
_entity_poly.entity_id
_entity_poly.type
_entity_poly.pdbx_seq_one_letter_code
_entity_poly.pdbx_strand_id
1 'polypeptide(L)'
;FQGGTDIPLNDTGREQVRTAIGALQQVAAEGITVDAIVSSPLSRAVESAEIVAEGLGVPYRGAVDGFQERSFGDLEGQIATRELILASRQSNNAFNVEPKKDFLARSLAALNRVRSEYEGQTVVVAAHGMLIALTMTALLEDRHPELLNEDGIHPIPVNASLTEVPLQYLDDAIDRLLVQHQEPELSPEEVPAGAENTTLTLIRHGQTDWNKANLMQGITDIPLNDTGREQARTTGQKLADMGLKFTVLVSSPLSRAHETAQLVGEHFDLQVHKTYPELVERAYGAGEGLDIPISERRAPERYYPNVESERDVYIRAVRTLRGIVRELSEASGDQKIIAVSHGSFIRRALSAAAGEEWTMTVPNAEPLTIDVPGLFAWDSTKQFDEAGRLVW
;
A
#
# COMPACT_ATOMS: atom_id res chain seq x y z
N PHE A 1 -16.52 -9.20 -23.44
CA PHE A 1 -15.57 -8.99 -22.34
C PHE A 1 -15.80 -10.01 -21.24
N GLN A 2 -14.76 -10.75 -20.88
CA GLN A 2 -14.75 -11.65 -19.73
C GLN A 2 -13.67 -11.12 -18.77
N GLY A 3 -14.09 -10.38 -17.78
CA GLY A 3 -13.17 -9.76 -16.83
C GLY A 3 -13.12 -10.48 -15.51
N GLY A 4 -13.44 -9.74 -14.42
CA GLY A 4 -13.52 -10.24 -13.06
C GLY A 4 -14.69 -11.18 -12.78
N THR A 5 -15.70 -11.24 -13.66
CA THR A 5 -16.85 -12.15 -13.50
C THR A 5 -16.39 -13.60 -13.46
N ASP A 6 -16.83 -14.34 -12.45
CA ASP A 6 -16.43 -15.71 -12.23
C ASP A 6 -17.26 -16.67 -13.10
N ILE A 7 -16.70 -17.03 -14.26
CA ILE A 7 -17.26 -17.98 -15.22
C ILE A 7 -16.38 -19.24 -15.23
N PRO A 8 -16.93 -20.43 -14.97
CA PRO A 8 -16.16 -21.68 -14.92
C PRO A 8 -15.64 -22.11 -16.29
N LEU A 9 -14.68 -23.04 -16.31
CA LEU A 9 -14.24 -23.71 -17.54
C LEU A 9 -15.39 -24.48 -18.19
N ASN A 10 -15.41 -24.47 -19.52
CA ASN A 10 -16.20 -25.43 -20.30
C ASN A 10 -15.33 -26.66 -20.67
N ASP A 11 -15.97 -27.68 -21.30
CA ASP A 11 -15.26 -28.91 -21.65
C ASP A 11 -14.06 -28.67 -22.59
N THR A 12 -14.20 -27.74 -23.54
CA THR A 12 -13.10 -27.32 -24.41
C THR A 12 -11.93 -26.73 -23.62
N GLY A 13 -12.22 -25.86 -22.64
CA GLY A 13 -11.20 -25.28 -21.76
C GLY A 13 -10.46 -26.35 -20.95
N ARG A 14 -11.19 -27.34 -20.40
CA ARG A 14 -10.58 -28.46 -19.68
C ARG A 14 -9.64 -29.26 -20.58
N GLU A 15 -10.00 -29.49 -21.84
CA GLU A 15 -9.16 -30.23 -22.78
C GLU A 15 -7.93 -29.42 -23.19
N GLN A 16 -8.07 -28.12 -23.39
CA GLN A 16 -6.94 -27.23 -23.63
C GLN A 16 -5.93 -27.26 -22.48
N VAL A 17 -6.41 -27.23 -21.22
CA VAL A 17 -5.54 -27.31 -20.03
C VAL A 17 -4.82 -28.67 -19.98
N ARG A 18 -5.50 -29.79 -20.27
CA ARG A 18 -4.86 -31.11 -20.33
C ARG A 18 -3.75 -31.13 -21.39
N THR A 19 -3.98 -30.50 -22.53
CA THR A 19 -2.93 -30.38 -23.58
C THR A 19 -1.71 -29.61 -23.10
N ALA A 20 -1.90 -28.54 -22.29
CA ALA A 20 -0.80 -27.76 -21.73
C ALA A 20 0.10 -28.57 -20.78
N ILE A 21 -0.41 -29.63 -20.14
CA ILE A 21 0.40 -30.53 -19.31
C ILE A 21 1.55 -31.14 -20.13
N GLY A 22 1.30 -31.51 -21.37
CA GLY A 22 2.33 -32.06 -22.27
C GLY A 22 3.47 -31.07 -22.53
N ALA A 23 3.14 -29.79 -22.68
CA ALA A 23 4.16 -28.74 -22.83
C ALA A 23 4.99 -28.54 -21.54
N LEU A 24 4.36 -28.59 -20.37
CA LEU A 24 5.07 -28.51 -19.07
C LEU A 24 5.95 -29.74 -18.83
N GLN A 25 5.51 -30.92 -19.24
CA GLN A 25 6.32 -32.15 -19.18
C GLN A 25 7.54 -32.07 -20.12
N GLN A 26 7.42 -31.42 -21.26
CA GLN A 26 8.54 -31.18 -22.15
C GLN A 26 9.56 -30.22 -21.53
N VAL A 27 9.12 -29.11 -20.89
CA VAL A 27 9.96 -28.19 -20.13
C VAL A 27 10.68 -28.93 -19.00
N ALA A 28 9.99 -29.85 -18.32
CA ALA A 28 10.59 -30.69 -17.28
C ALA A 28 11.66 -31.64 -17.85
N ALA A 29 11.48 -32.17 -19.07
CA ALA A 29 12.49 -33.01 -19.74
C ALA A 29 13.74 -32.21 -20.13
N GLU A 30 13.66 -30.88 -20.27
CA GLU A 30 14.75 -29.95 -20.50
C GLU A 30 15.47 -29.56 -19.21
N GLY A 31 15.08 -30.10 -18.05
CA GLY A 31 15.73 -29.93 -16.76
C GLY A 31 15.11 -28.89 -15.84
N ILE A 32 13.97 -28.31 -16.20
CA ILE A 32 13.24 -27.35 -15.36
C ILE A 32 12.12 -28.09 -14.60
N THR A 33 12.34 -28.33 -13.31
CA THR A 33 11.34 -29.02 -12.46
C THR A 33 10.35 -28.00 -11.91
N VAL A 34 9.06 -28.25 -12.07
CA VAL A 34 7.99 -27.45 -11.43
C VAL A 34 7.84 -27.94 -9.98
N ASP A 35 7.95 -27.02 -9.01
CA ASP A 35 7.90 -27.33 -7.57
C ASP A 35 6.51 -27.07 -6.96
N ALA A 36 5.79 -26.09 -7.48
CA ALA A 36 4.49 -25.69 -6.98
C ALA A 36 3.60 -25.08 -8.06
N ILE A 37 2.29 -25.12 -7.83
CA ILE A 37 1.29 -24.48 -8.68
C ILE A 37 0.42 -23.59 -7.81
N VAL A 38 0.21 -22.34 -8.24
CA VAL A 38 -0.73 -21.39 -7.66
C VAL A 38 -1.69 -20.87 -8.73
N SER A 39 -2.76 -20.18 -8.35
CA SER A 39 -3.72 -19.66 -9.32
C SER A 39 -4.27 -18.28 -8.96
N SER A 40 -4.93 -17.66 -9.92
CA SER A 40 -5.97 -16.64 -9.66
C SER A 40 -7.12 -17.29 -8.86
N PRO A 41 -7.84 -16.51 -8.01
CA PRO A 41 -8.99 -17.03 -7.26
C PRO A 41 -10.26 -17.28 -8.13
N LEU A 42 -10.27 -16.89 -9.40
CA LEU A 42 -11.41 -17.16 -10.28
C LEU A 42 -11.49 -18.66 -10.63
N SER A 43 -12.69 -19.22 -10.55
CA SER A 43 -12.96 -20.67 -10.64
C SER A 43 -12.29 -21.35 -11.85
N ARG A 44 -12.30 -20.68 -13.02
CA ARG A 44 -11.63 -21.19 -14.24
C ARG A 44 -10.12 -21.34 -14.10
N ALA A 45 -9.47 -20.47 -13.32
CA ALA A 45 -8.03 -20.54 -13.08
C ALA A 45 -7.70 -21.55 -11.98
N VAL A 46 -8.53 -21.64 -10.93
CA VAL A 46 -8.42 -22.66 -9.89
C VAL A 46 -8.53 -24.05 -10.49
N GLU A 47 -9.59 -24.31 -11.27
CA GLU A 47 -9.79 -25.59 -11.93
C GLU A 47 -8.65 -25.93 -12.91
N SER A 48 -8.13 -24.93 -13.64
CA SER A 48 -6.95 -25.12 -14.51
C SER A 48 -5.72 -25.53 -13.70
N ALA A 49 -5.46 -24.87 -12.56
CA ALA A 49 -4.35 -25.21 -11.69
C ALA A 49 -4.45 -26.61 -11.10
N GLU A 50 -5.65 -27.02 -10.68
CA GLU A 50 -5.92 -28.36 -10.13
C GLU A 50 -5.67 -29.45 -11.18
N ILE A 51 -6.15 -29.26 -12.42
CA ILE A 51 -5.91 -30.19 -13.54
C ILE A 51 -4.42 -30.31 -13.85
N VAL A 52 -3.68 -29.19 -13.86
CA VAL A 52 -2.23 -29.20 -14.11
C VAL A 52 -1.49 -29.86 -12.93
N ALA A 53 -1.87 -29.57 -11.70
CA ALA A 53 -1.30 -30.16 -10.50
C ALA A 53 -1.43 -31.69 -10.48
N GLU A 54 -2.63 -32.19 -10.76
CA GLU A 54 -2.89 -33.62 -10.87
C GLU A 54 -2.07 -34.26 -12.00
N GLY A 55 -2.03 -33.62 -13.17
CA GLY A 55 -1.34 -34.16 -14.35
C GLY A 55 0.20 -34.21 -14.23
N LEU A 56 0.79 -33.30 -13.42
CA LEU A 56 2.23 -33.26 -13.14
C LEU A 56 2.61 -33.98 -11.84
N GLY A 57 1.67 -34.32 -10.97
CA GLY A 57 1.95 -34.84 -9.64
C GLY A 57 2.62 -33.80 -8.71
N VAL A 58 2.32 -32.50 -8.91
CA VAL A 58 2.91 -31.36 -8.20
C VAL A 58 1.82 -30.73 -7.30
N PRO A 59 2.17 -30.24 -6.09
CA PRO A 59 1.16 -29.68 -5.20
C PRO A 59 0.55 -28.37 -5.72
N TYR A 60 -0.79 -28.27 -5.71
CA TYR A 60 -1.51 -27.01 -5.80
C TYR A 60 -1.49 -26.34 -4.43
N ARG A 61 -0.98 -25.10 -4.37
CA ARG A 61 -0.78 -24.34 -3.12
C ARG A 61 -1.90 -23.35 -2.82
N GLY A 62 -2.87 -23.23 -3.72
CA GLY A 62 -4.03 -22.36 -3.55
C GLY A 62 -4.04 -21.13 -4.44
N ALA A 63 -5.09 -20.33 -4.25
CA ALA A 63 -5.29 -19.10 -4.98
C ALA A 63 -4.54 -17.94 -4.34
N VAL A 64 -4.03 -17.02 -5.16
CA VAL A 64 -3.32 -15.80 -4.75
C VAL A 64 -4.13 -14.59 -5.19
N ASP A 65 -4.55 -13.78 -4.22
CA ASP A 65 -5.22 -12.51 -4.50
C ASP A 65 -4.28 -11.55 -5.24
N GLY A 66 -4.85 -10.84 -6.22
CA GLY A 66 -4.09 -9.97 -7.13
C GLY A 66 -3.89 -10.59 -8.51
N PHE A 67 -4.09 -11.91 -8.69
CA PHE A 67 -4.04 -12.57 -10.00
C PHE A 67 -5.39 -12.66 -10.73
N GLN A 68 -6.45 -12.01 -10.22
CA GLN A 68 -7.71 -11.92 -10.93
C GLN A 68 -7.53 -11.21 -12.30
N GLU A 69 -8.37 -11.57 -13.27
CA GLU A 69 -8.40 -10.84 -14.54
C GLU A 69 -8.81 -9.37 -14.31
N ARG A 70 -8.43 -8.50 -15.23
CA ARG A 70 -8.82 -7.10 -15.20
C ARG A 70 -10.34 -6.97 -15.22
N SER A 71 -10.91 -6.22 -14.26
CA SER A 71 -12.33 -5.94 -14.32
C SER A 71 -12.63 -4.98 -15.46
N PHE A 72 -13.60 -5.34 -16.30
CA PHE A 72 -14.15 -4.48 -17.34
C PHE A 72 -15.45 -3.79 -16.89
N GLY A 73 -15.83 -3.90 -15.61
CA GLY A 73 -16.97 -3.22 -15.04
C GLY A 73 -18.26 -3.49 -15.84
N ASP A 74 -18.95 -2.44 -16.24
CA ASP A 74 -20.23 -2.53 -16.97
C ASP A 74 -20.13 -3.13 -18.38
N LEU A 75 -18.91 -3.37 -18.89
CA LEU A 75 -18.69 -4.01 -20.18
C LEU A 75 -18.65 -5.55 -20.10
N GLU A 76 -18.57 -6.12 -18.89
CA GLU A 76 -18.50 -7.57 -18.74
C GLU A 76 -19.76 -8.24 -19.28
N GLY A 77 -19.60 -9.35 -19.99
CA GLY A 77 -20.67 -10.04 -20.71
C GLY A 77 -21.03 -9.45 -22.08
N GLN A 78 -20.53 -8.26 -22.44
CA GLN A 78 -20.79 -7.67 -23.77
C GLN A 78 -19.80 -8.19 -24.81
N ILE A 79 -20.24 -8.16 -26.08
CA ILE A 79 -19.35 -8.48 -27.22
C ILE A 79 -18.31 -7.38 -27.36
N ALA A 80 -17.04 -7.74 -27.42
CA ALA A 80 -15.94 -6.80 -27.55
C ALA A 80 -15.87 -6.21 -28.97
N THR A 81 -16.62 -5.12 -29.21
CA THR A 81 -16.50 -4.35 -30.45
C THR A 81 -15.30 -3.37 -30.36
N ARG A 82 -14.81 -2.91 -31.51
CA ARG A 82 -13.72 -1.94 -31.56
C ARG A 82 -14.05 -0.66 -30.79
N GLU A 83 -15.29 -0.17 -30.89
CA GLU A 83 -15.77 1.03 -30.20
C GLU A 83 -15.73 0.84 -28.68
N LEU A 84 -16.21 -0.30 -28.15
CA LEU A 84 -16.19 -0.59 -26.72
C LEU A 84 -14.78 -0.81 -26.20
N ILE A 85 -13.88 -1.42 -26.99
CA ILE A 85 -12.47 -1.57 -26.64
C ILE A 85 -11.81 -0.20 -26.52
N LEU A 86 -12.04 0.73 -27.46
CA LEU A 86 -11.51 2.08 -27.39
C LEU A 86 -12.10 2.87 -26.23
N ALA A 87 -13.41 2.73 -25.98
CA ALA A 87 -14.08 3.38 -24.86
C ALA A 87 -13.56 2.88 -23.49
N SER A 88 -13.23 1.59 -23.36
CA SER A 88 -12.66 1.00 -22.13
C SER A 88 -11.25 1.52 -21.80
N ARG A 89 -10.58 2.16 -22.76
CA ARG A 89 -9.24 2.77 -22.61
C ARG A 89 -9.30 4.24 -22.22
N GLN A 90 -10.48 4.87 -22.23
CA GLN A 90 -10.61 6.30 -21.89
C GLN A 90 -10.48 6.56 -20.39
N SER A 91 -9.88 7.70 -20.06
CA SER A 91 -9.57 8.07 -18.67
C SER A 91 -10.77 8.46 -17.81
N ASN A 92 -11.95 8.68 -18.41
CA ASN A 92 -13.17 9.10 -17.71
C ASN A 92 -13.89 7.97 -16.96
N ASN A 93 -13.41 6.75 -17.09
CA ASN A 93 -13.95 5.52 -16.44
C ASN A 93 -15.49 5.36 -16.55
N ALA A 94 -16.06 5.72 -17.72
CA ALA A 94 -17.51 5.72 -17.97
C ALA A 94 -18.19 4.35 -17.79
N PHE A 95 -17.42 3.26 -17.72
CA PHE A 95 -17.90 1.87 -17.59
C PHE A 95 -17.38 1.16 -16.34
N ASN A 96 -16.86 1.88 -15.35
CA ASN A 96 -16.29 1.29 -14.13
C ASN A 96 -15.20 0.24 -14.40
N VAL A 97 -14.44 0.41 -15.48
CA VAL A 97 -13.31 -0.46 -15.84
C VAL A 97 -12.18 -0.24 -14.85
N GLU A 98 -11.57 -1.31 -14.33
CA GLU A 98 -10.42 -1.22 -13.43
C GLU A 98 -9.29 -0.40 -14.08
N PRO A 99 -8.80 0.68 -13.44
CA PRO A 99 -7.69 1.47 -13.97
C PRO A 99 -6.44 0.61 -14.20
N LYS A 100 -5.74 0.85 -15.32
CA LYS A 100 -4.51 0.08 -15.65
C LYS A 100 -3.50 0.08 -14.51
N LYS A 101 -3.36 1.21 -13.80
CA LYS A 101 -2.42 1.36 -12.70
C LYS A 101 -2.77 0.47 -11.51
N ASP A 102 -4.05 0.44 -11.10
CA ASP A 102 -4.51 -0.33 -9.94
C ASP A 102 -4.40 -1.84 -10.23
N PHE A 103 -4.72 -2.20 -11.48
CA PHE A 103 -4.51 -3.54 -12.00
C PHE A 103 -3.03 -3.96 -11.95
N LEU A 104 -2.10 -3.11 -12.43
CA LEU A 104 -0.65 -3.40 -12.38
C LEU A 104 -0.14 -3.43 -10.94
N ALA A 105 -0.61 -2.53 -10.07
CA ALA A 105 -0.21 -2.52 -8.67
C ALA A 105 -0.53 -3.87 -7.98
N ARG A 106 -1.76 -4.39 -8.14
CA ARG A 106 -2.12 -5.67 -7.53
C ARG A 106 -1.43 -6.87 -8.19
N SER A 107 -1.25 -6.86 -9.52
CA SER A 107 -0.61 -7.99 -10.23
C SER A 107 0.88 -8.11 -9.95
N LEU A 108 1.63 -6.98 -9.95
CA LEU A 108 3.05 -6.96 -9.60
C LEU A 108 3.27 -7.28 -8.12
N ALA A 109 2.40 -6.78 -7.22
CA ALA A 109 2.46 -7.10 -5.80
C ALA A 109 2.20 -8.60 -5.55
N ALA A 110 1.22 -9.21 -6.22
CA ALA A 110 0.95 -10.65 -6.14
C ALA A 110 2.15 -11.47 -6.65
N LEU A 111 2.76 -11.04 -7.76
CA LEU A 111 3.94 -11.70 -8.31
C LEU A 111 5.13 -11.61 -7.35
N ASN A 112 5.32 -10.46 -6.68
CA ASN A 112 6.37 -10.27 -5.70
C ASN A 112 6.17 -11.15 -4.44
N ARG A 113 4.91 -11.32 -3.99
CA ARG A 113 4.59 -12.26 -2.89
C ARG A 113 4.95 -13.70 -3.27
N VAL A 114 4.54 -14.14 -4.46
CA VAL A 114 4.87 -15.50 -4.95
C VAL A 114 6.39 -15.68 -5.05
N ARG A 115 7.12 -14.69 -5.61
CA ARG A 115 8.59 -14.73 -5.66
C ARG A 115 9.23 -14.91 -4.28
N SER A 116 8.73 -14.18 -3.28
CA SER A 116 9.26 -14.22 -1.91
C SER A 116 8.88 -15.51 -1.16
N GLU A 117 7.65 -15.99 -1.33
CA GLU A 117 7.15 -17.19 -0.65
C GLU A 117 7.82 -18.47 -1.19
N TYR A 118 8.12 -18.49 -2.49
CA TYR A 118 8.67 -19.64 -3.19
C TYR A 118 10.10 -19.39 -3.70
N GLU A 119 10.92 -18.70 -2.90
CA GLU A 119 12.30 -18.40 -3.27
C GLU A 119 13.09 -19.67 -3.65
N GLY A 120 13.76 -19.65 -4.80
CA GLY A 120 14.53 -20.78 -5.32
C GLY A 120 13.70 -21.92 -5.93
N GLN A 121 12.37 -21.77 -6.04
CA GLN A 121 11.48 -22.76 -6.63
C GLN A 121 10.96 -22.30 -7.99
N THR A 122 10.58 -23.25 -8.83
CA THR A 122 9.87 -23.00 -10.09
C THR A 122 8.36 -23.13 -9.84
N VAL A 123 7.65 -22.04 -9.99
CA VAL A 123 6.21 -21.97 -9.74
C VAL A 123 5.43 -21.73 -11.03
N VAL A 124 4.39 -22.54 -11.27
CA VAL A 124 3.41 -22.30 -12.35
C VAL A 124 2.25 -21.49 -11.78
N VAL A 125 1.90 -20.39 -12.44
CA VAL A 125 0.75 -19.54 -12.08
C VAL A 125 -0.33 -19.70 -13.14
N ALA A 126 -1.47 -20.27 -12.77
CA ALA A 126 -2.65 -20.31 -13.64
C ALA A 126 -3.40 -18.97 -13.52
N ALA A 127 -3.43 -18.22 -14.60
CA ALA A 127 -3.95 -16.86 -14.61
C ALA A 127 -4.73 -16.54 -15.91
N HIS A 128 -4.77 -15.26 -16.31
CA HIS A 128 -5.65 -14.76 -17.34
C HIS A 128 -4.89 -14.00 -18.44
N GLY A 129 -5.52 -13.91 -19.61
CA GLY A 129 -4.86 -13.36 -20.80
C GLY A 129 -4.43 -11.90 -20.64
N MET A 130 -5.31 -11.01 -20.18
CA MET A 130 -4.96 -9.60 -20.02
C MET A 130 -4.02 -9.39 -18.86
N LEU A 131 -4.16 -10.17 -17.78
CA LEU A 131 -3.22 -10.13 -16.65
C LEU A 131 -1.79 -10.44 -17.12
N ILE A 132 -1.61 -11.53 -17.86
CA ILE A 132 -0.31 -11.91 -18.39
C ILE A 132 0.22 -10.82 -19.32
N ALA A 133 -0.58 -10.37 -20.29
CA ALA A 133 -0.16 -9.38 -21.28
C ALA A 133 0.29 -8.06 -20.65
N LEU A 134 -0.49 -7.48 -19.73
CA LEU A 134 -0.14 -6.20 -19.12
C LEU A 134 1.01 -6.31 -18.11
N THR A 135 1.08 -7.41 -17.36
CA THR A 135 2.20 -7.68 -16.46
C THR A 135 3.51 -7.84 -17.25
N MET A 136 3.50 -8.63 -18.32
CA MET A 136 4.65 -8.79 -19.21
C MET A 136 5.04 -7.45 -19.87
N THR A 137 4.06 -6.63 -20.27
CA THR A 137 4.34 -5.28 -20.78
C THR A 137 5.11 -4.47 -19.74
N ALA A 138 4.63 -4.42 -18.49
CA ALA A 138 5.29 -3.66 -17.42
C ALA A 138 6.71 -4.16 -17.11
N LEU A 139 6.97 -5.46 -17.26
CA LEU A 139 8.29 -6.03 -17.05
C LEU A 139 9.27 -5.73 -18.21
N LEU A 140 8.77 -5.64 -19.44
CA LEU A 140 9.59 -5.65 -20.65
C LEU A 140 9.70 -4.30 -21.37
N GLU A 141 8.77 -3.34 -21.14
CA GLU A 141 8.59 -2.13 -21.99
C GLU A 141 9.89 -1.32 -22.21
N ASP A 142 10.77 -1.22 -21.23
CA ASP A 142 12.03 -0.46 -21.34
C ASP A 142 13.23 -1.32 -21.77
N ARG A 143 13.06 -2.64 -21.83
CA ARG A 143 14.17 -3.58 -22.02
C ARG A 143 14.05 -4.38 -23.32
N HIS A 144 12.83 -4.75 -23.65
CA HIS A 144 12.53 -5.60 -24.79
C HIS A 144 11.31 -5.08 -25.56
N PRO A 145 11.36 -3.83 -26.07
CA PRO A 145 10.23 -3.26 -26.81
C PRO A 145 9.89 -4.05 -28.09
N GLU A 146 10.84 -4.82 -28.60
CA GLU A 146 10.64 -5.71 -29.76
C GLU A 146 9.66 -6.87 -29.49
N LEU A 147 9.40 -7.18 -28.23
CA LEU A 147 8.41 -8.21 -27.79
C LEU A 147 7.00 -7.64 -27.64
N LEU A 148 6.82 -6.33 -27.81
CA LEU A 148 5.54 -5.65 -27.73
C LEU A 148 4.94 -5.49 -29.12
N ASN A 149 3.61 -5.46 -29.20
CA ASN A 149 2.89 -5.18 -30.45
C ASN A 149 2.91 -3.68 -30.80
N GLU A 150 2.23 -3.31 -31.91
CA GLU A 150 2.14 -1.90 -32.37
C GLU A 150 1.50 -0.95 -31.35
N ASP A 151 0.67 -1.47 -30.44
CA ASP A 151 0.07 -0.71 -29.33
C ASP A 151 1.02 -0.62 -28.09
N GLY A 152 2.24 -1.15 -28.15
CA GLY A 152 3.19 -1.20 -27.04
C GLY A 152 2.76 -2.17 -25.92
N ILE A 153 1.99 -3.22 -26.24
CA ILE A 153 1.48 -4.21 -25.31
C ILE A 153 2.01 -5.60 -25.69
N HIS A 154 2.44 -6.39 -24.70
CA HIS A 154 2.78 -7.80 -24.94
C HIS A 154 1.56 -8.53 -25.53
N PRO A 155 1.73 -9.39 -26.53
CA PRO A 155 0.63 -10.16 -27.10
C PRO A 155 -0.15 -10.93 -26.03
N ILE A 156 -1.48 -10.88 -26.10
CA ILE A 156 -2.33 -11.68 -25.22
C ILE A 156 -2.10 -13.15 -25.53
N PRO A 157 -1.70 -13.98 -24.56
CA PRO A 157 -1.46 -15.39 -24.80
C PRO A 157 -2.74 -16.14 -25.19
N VAL A 158 -2.61 -17.14 -26.03
CA VAL A 158 -3.73 -18.04 -26.33
C VAL A 158 -4.05 -18.90 -25.10
N ASN A 159 -5.29 -19.40 -25.03
CA ASN A 159 -5.74 -20.23 -23.90
C ASN A 159 -4.81 -21.41 -23.67
N ALA A 160 -4.49 -21.64 -22.40
CA ALA A 160 -3.64 -22.76 -21.95
C ALA A 160 -2.22 -22.79 -22.58
N SER A 161 -1.69 -21.63 -22.99
CA SER A 161 -0.28 -21.50 -23.39
C SER A 161 0.60 -21.17 -22.19
N LEU A 162 1.91 -21.42 -22.35
CA LEU A 162 2.92 -21.08 -21.36
C LEU A 162 3.57 -19.74 -21.71
N THR A 163 3.84 -18.94 -20.68
CA THR A 163 4.59 -17.68 -20.78
C THR A 163 5.62 -17.66 -19.66
N GLU A 164 6.89 -17.54 -19.99
CA GLU A 164 7.96 -17.37 -19.00
C GLU A 164 7.94 -15.93 -18.50
N VAL A 165 8.00 -15.74 -17.18
CA VAL A 165 7.95 -14.42 -16.53
C VAL A 165 9.36 -14.00 -16.10
N PRO A 166 9.92 -12.91 -16.66
CA PRO A 166 11.28 -12.46 -16.36
C PRO A 166 11.34 -11.72 -15.02
N LEU A 167 11.35 -12.47 -13.90
CA LEU A 167 11.32 -11.94 -12.54
C LEU A 167 12.50 -11.02 -12.19
N GLN A 168 13.61 -11.08 -12.93
CA GLN A 168 14.75 -10.16 -12.78
C GLN A 168 14.40 -8.70 -13.05
N TYR A 169 13.29 -8.41 -13.73
CA TYR A 169 12.81 -7.05 -14.01
C TYR A 169 11.69 -6.58 -13.08
N LEU A 170 11.29 -7.44 -12.12
CA LEU A 170 10.12 -7.19 -11.28
C LEU A 170 10.32 -5.98 -10.37
N ASP A 171 11.48 -5.85 -9.75
CA ASP A 171 11.76 -4.72 -8.84
C ASP A 171 11.74 -3.38 -9.59
N ASP A 172 12.33 -3.32 -10.77
CA ASP A 172 12.31 -2.12 -11.62
C ASP A 172 10.87 -1.74 -12.05
N ALA A 173 10.04 -2.74 -12.39
CA ALA A 173 8.65 -2.50 -12.77
C ALA A 173 7.82 -1.97 -11.58
N ILE A 174 8.04 -2.50 -10.38
CA ILE A 174 7.41 -2.01 -9.15
C ILE A 174 7.87 -0.58 -8.86
N ASP A 175 9.16 -0.31 -8.91
CA ASP A 175 9.73 1.01 -8.64
C ASP A 175 9.17 2.07 -9.62
N ARG A 176 9.10 1.77 -10.92
CA ARG A 176 8.46 2.68 -11.91
C ARG A 176 7.00 2.97 -11.58
N LEU A 177 6.25 1.96 -11.15
CA LEU A 177 4.84 2.15 -10.78
C LEU A 177 4.70 3.04 -9.54
N LEU A 178 5.56 2.88 -8.55
CA LEU A 178 5.57 3.68 -7.32
C LEU A 178 5.96 5.13 -7.57
N VAL A 179 6.95 5.38 -8.44
CA VAL A 179 7.41 6.73 -8.81
C VAL A 179 6.30 7.56 -9.46
N GLN A 180 5.39 6.96 -10.22
CA GLN A 180 4.29 7.67 -10.90
C GLN A 180 3.28 8.36 -9.96
N HIS A 181 3.37 8.14 -8.64
CA HIS A 181 2.40 8.61 -7.63
C HIS A 181 3.05 9.37 -6.49
N GLN A 182 4.18 10.00 -6.73
CA GLN A 182 4.90 10.73 -5.67
C GLN A 182 4.25 12.07 -5.38
N GLU A 183 4.09 12.37 -4.09
CA GLU A 183 3.78 13.69 -3.60
C GLU A 183 4.85 14.71 -4.05
N PRO A 184 4.48 15.98 -4.35
CA PRO A 184 5.44 17.01 -4.70
C PRO A 184 6.53 17.15 -3.63
N GLU A 185 7.74 17.42 -4.06
CA GLU A 185 8.89 17.62 -3.16
C GLU A 185 8.66 18.77 -2.18
N LEU A 186 9.25 18.65 -1.00
CA LEU A 186 9.29 19.69 0.01
C LEU A 186 10.72 20.19 0.20
N SER A 187 10.88 21.50 0.04
CA SER A 187 12.11 22.21 0.38
C SER A 187 12.10 22.67 1.84
N PRO A 188 13.27 23.00 2.40
CA PRO A 188 13.35 23.66 3.71
C PRO A 188 12.58 24.98 3.73
N GLU A 189 12.00 25.29 4.88
CA GLU A 189 11.31 26.55 5.14
C GLU A 189 11.82 27.16 6.45
N GLU A 190 11.69 28.47 6.60
CA GLU A 190 11.93 29.12 7.89
C GLU A 190 10.77 28.87 8.85
N VAL A 191 11.06 28.77 10.13
CA VAL A 191 10.04 28.73 11.18
C VAL A 191 9.25 30.06 11.11
N PRO A 192 7.91 30.00 11.07
CA PRO A 192 7.09 31.21 10.97
C PRO A 192 7.37 32.19 12.12
N ALA A 193 7.36 33.47 11.82
CA ALA A 193 7.42 34.50 12.85
C ALA A 193 6.28 34.32 13.87
N GLY A 194 6.62 34.37 15.17
CA GLY A 194 5.65 34.08 16.25
C GLY A 194 5.46 32.60 16.58
N ALA A 195 6.28 31.72 15.98
CA ALA A 195 6.30 30.27 16.29
C ALA A 195 7.64 29.82 16.89
N GLU A 196 8.52 30.73 17.26
CA GLU A 196 9.89 30.43 17.67
C GLU A 196 9.97 29.59 18.95
N ASN A 197 8.96 29.70 19.84
CA ASN A 197 8.86 28.89 21.06
C ASN A 197 7.65 27.93 21.02
N THR A 198 7.05 27.72 19.84
CA THR A 198 5.98 26.74 19.69
C THR A 198 6.52 25.35 19.94
N THR A 199 5.80 24.59 20.76
CA THR A 199 6.09 23.18 21.03
C THR A 199 4.98 22.30 20.44
N LEU A 200 5.39 21.19 19.84
CA LEU A 200 4.48 20.22 19.25
C LEU A 200 4.70 18.84 19.88
N THR A 201 3.70 18.38 20.60
CA THR A 201 3.67 17.05 21.22
C THR A 201 2.77 16.13 20.41
N LEU A 202 3.34 15.08 19.85
CA LEU A 202 2.63 14.05 19.10
C LEU A 202 2.23 12.92 20.04
N ILE A 203 0.99 12.45 19.92
CA ILE A 203 0.48 11.30 20.68
C ILE A 203 -0.13 10.31 19.68
N ARG A 204 0.34 9.06 19.72
CA ARG A 204 -0.31 7.98 18.99
C ARG A 204 -1.62 7.63 19.69
N HIS A 205 -2.66 7.35 18.92
CA HIS A 205 -3.95 6.87 19.47
C HIS A 205 -3.77 5.67 20.43
N GLY A 206 -4.68 5.49 21.37
CA GLY A 206 -4.75 4.34 22.27
C GLY A 206 -4.96 3.02 21.54
N GLN A 207 -4.87 1.89 22.25
CA GLN A 207 -5.00 0.55 21.65
C GLN A 207 -6.38 0.34 21.01
N THR A 208 -6.39 -0.37 19.89
CA THR A 208 -7.57 -0.93 19.21
C THR A 208 -7.52 -2.45 19.24
N ASP A 209 -8.62 -3.11 18.88
CA ASP A 209 -8.63 -4.58 18.79
C ASP A 209 -7.71 -5.08 17.66
N TRP A 210 -7.55 -4.34 16.57
CA TRP A 210 -6.58 -4.67 15.52
C TRP A 210 -5.13 -4.55 16.01
N ASN A 211 -4.79 -3.55 16.84
CA ASN A 211 -3.47 -3.48 17.45
C ASN A 211 -3.22 -4.70 18.37
N LYS A 212 -4.23 -5.09 19.18
CA LYS A 212 -4.15 -6.25 20.06
C LYS A 212 -3.98 -7.55 19.28
N ALA A 213 -4.64 -7.68 18.13
CA ALA A 213 -4.54 -8.83 17.24
C ALA A 213 -3.33 -8.78 16.29
N ASN A 214 -2.48 -7.72 16.36
CA ASN A 214 -1.32 -7.49 15.48
C ASN A 214 -1.69 -7.37 13.98
N LEU A 215 -2.92 -6.96 13.67
CA LEU A 215 -3.36 -6.72 12.31
C LEU A 215 -2.86 -5.36 11.82
N MET A 216 -2.53 -5.27 10.53
CA MET A 216 -2.13 -4.01 9.90
C MET A 216 -3.28 -3.02 9.92
N GLN A 217 -3.07 -1.88 10.57
CA GLN A 217 -4.08 -0.84 10.71
C GLN A 217 -3.64 0.42 9.99
N GLY A 218 -4.34 0.75 8.90
CA GLY A 218 -4.12 1.95 8.11
C GLY A 218 -5.20 2.99 8.31
N ILE A 219 -5.85 3.38 7.21
CA ILE A 219 -6.92 4.39 7.20
C ILE A 219 -8.30 3.80 7.55
N THR A 220 -8.43 2.49 7.61
CA THR A 220 -9.67 1.85 8.09
C THR A 220 -9.99 2.32 9.50
N ASP A 221 -11.21 2.77 9.71
CA ASP A 221 -11.62 3.36 10.99
C ASP A 221 -12.07 2.28 11.99
N ILE A 222 -11.14 1.89 12.86
CA ILE A 222 -11.34 0.95 13.96
C ILE A 222 -11.32 1.73 15.28
N PRO A 223 -12.34 1.62 16.14
CA PRO A 223 -12.42 2.37 17.40
C PRO A 223 -11.41 1.90 18.45
N LEU A 224 -11.20 2.71 19.48
CA LEU A 224 -10.47 2.31 20.68
C LEU A 224 -11.17 1.12 21.36
N ASN A 225 -10.36 0.21 21.92
CA ASN A 225 -10.87 -0.72 22.92
C ASN A 225 -10.75 -0.11 24.33
N ASP A 226 -11.22 -0.84 25.37
CA ASP A 226 -11.22 -0.31 26.75
C ASP A 226 -9.80 -0.03 27.25
N THR A 227 -8.82 -0.86 26.87
CA THR A 227 -7.40 -0.62 27.18
C THR A 227 -6.92 0.68 26.56
N GLY A 228 -7.30 0.96 25.31
CA GLY A 228 -6.91 2.20 24.62
C GLY A 228 -7.51 3.45 25.28
N ARG A 229 -8.75 3.39 25.74
CA ARG A 229 -9.40 4.48 26.51
C ARG A 229 -8.67 4.75 27.82
N GLU A 230 -8.31 3.70 28.55
CA GLU A 230 -7.55 3.83 29.81
C GLU A 230 -6.14 4.38 29.57
N GLN A 231 -5.46 3.94 28.51
CA GLN A 231 -4.17 4.50 28.09
C GLN A 231 -4.27 6.00 27.85
N ALA A 232 -5.30 6.46 27.11
CA ALA A 232 -5.50 7.87 26.81
C ALA A 232 -5.72 8.72 28.08
N ARG A 233 -6.58 8.28 28.99
CA ARG A 233 -6.80 8.97 30.28
C ARG A 233 -5.53 9.01 31.13
N THR A 234 -4.82 7.89 31.25
CA THR A 234 -3.55 7.81 31.98
C THR A 234 -2.52 8.78 31.44
N THR A 235 -2.45 8.94 30.10
CA THR A 235 -1.54 9.89 29.46
C THR A 235 -1.92 11.33 29.78
N GLY A 236 -3.19 11.69 29.67
CA GLY A 236 -3.67 13.01 30.07
C GLY A 236 -3.31 13.35 31.52
N GLN A 237 -3.58 12.42 32.43
CA GLN A 237 -3.25 12.58 33.86
C GLN A 237 -1.73 12.76 34.08
N LYS A 238 -0.90 11.91 33.49
CA LYS A 238 0.57 12.03 33.60
C LYS A 238 1.08 13.38 33.12
N LEU A 239 0.62 13.85 31.97
CA LEU A 239 1.02 15.15 31.42
C LEU A 239 0.61 16.31 32.36
N ALA A 240 -0.58 16.23 32.96
CA ALA A 240 -1.06 17.20 33.94
C ALA A 240 -0.24 17.16 35.25
N ASP A 241 0.06 15.96 35.78
CA ASP A 241 0.88 15.76 36.97
C ASP A 241 2.32 16.30 36.81
N MET A 242 2.85 16.27 35.57
CA MET A 242 4.13 16.87 35.22
C MET A 242 4.07 18.42 35.19
N GLY A 243 2.91 19.01 35.40
CA GLY A 243 2.71 20.48 35.37
C GLY A 243 2.78 21.06 33.95
N LEU A 244 2.71 20.23 32.91
CA LEU A 244 2.68 20.71 31.52
C LEU A 244 1.38 21.45 31.24
N LYS A 245 1.47 22.47 30.40
CA LYS A 245 0.31 23.22 29.96
C LYS A 245 0.28 23.22 28.43
N PHE A 246 -0.87 23.00 27.89
CA PHE A 246 -1.13 23.02 26.46
C PHE A 246 -2.15 24.10 26.14
N THR A 247 -2.08 24.66 24.94
CA THR A 247 -2.97 25.74 24.50
C THR A 247 -3.94 25.27 23.42
N VAL A 248 -3.56 24.26 22.66
CA VAL A 248 -4.34 23.75 21.54
C VAL A 248 -4.22 22.22 21.44
N LEU A 249 -5.33 21.59 21.11
CA LEU A 249 -5.44 20.16 20.86
C LEU A 249 -6.02 19.92 19.47
N VAL A 250 -5.31 19.20 18.64
CA VAL A 250 -5.73 18.81 17.28
C VAL A 250 -5.66 17.29 17.11
N SER A 251 -6.38 16.73 16.14
CA SER A 251 -6.37 15.28 15.92
C SER A 251 -6.59 14.88 14.47
N SER A 252 -6.21 13.63 14.16
CA SER A 252 -6.73 12.90 13.01
C SER A 252 -8.25 12.74 13.10
N PRO A 253 -8.98 12.69 11.98
CA PRO A 253 -10.43 12.45 11.98
C PRO A 253 -10.81 11.01 12.33
N LEU A 254 -9.87 10.05 12.29
CA LEU A 254 -10.17 8.65 12.61
C LEU A 254 -10.58 8.51 14.07
N SER A 255 -11.66 7.75 14.32
CA SER A 255 -12.35 7.65 15.62
C SER A 255 -11.40 7.38 16.78
N ARG A 256 -10.45 6.44 16.61
CA ARG A 256 -9.45 6.08 17.63
C ARG A 256 -8.55 7.25 18.04
N ALA A 257 -8.15 8.09 17.08
CA ALA A 257 -7.29 9.25 17.37
C ALA A 257 -8.11 10.41 17.95
N HIS A 258 -9.29 10.63 17.40
CA HIS A 258 -10.19 11.69 17.88
C HIS A 258 -10.65 11.42 19.32
N GLU A 259 -11.08 10.19 19.65
CA GLU A 259 -11.45 9.80 21.00
C GLU A 259 -10.26 9.86 21.98
N THR A 260 -9.05 9.46 21.53
CA THR A 260 -7.82 9.62 22.32
C THR A 260 -7.57 11.09 22.65
N ALA A 261 -7.74 11.99 21.67
CA ALA A 261 -7.56 13.43 21.89
C ALA A 261 -8.57 13.97 22.91
N GLN A 262 -9.84 13.60 22.80
CA GLN A 262 -10.86 14.01 23.77
C GLN A 262 -10.49 13.59 25.20
N LEU A 263 -10.14 12.32 25.40
CA LEU A 263 -9.77 11.78 26.71
C LEU A 263 -8.51 12.41 27.31
N VAL A 264 -7.53 12.76 26.47
CA VAL A 264 -6.34 13.51 26.91
C VAL A 264 -6.71 14.95 27.26
N GLY A 265 -7.55 15.58 26.44
CA GLY A 265 -7.98 16.99 26.59
C GLY A 265 -8.75 17.26 27.88
N GLU A 266 -9.52 16.29 28.41
CA GLU A 266 -10.25 16.39 29.67
C GLU A 266 -9.37 16.88 30.86
N HIS A 267 -8.09 16.50 30.86
CA HIS A 267 -7.16 16.88 31.92
C HIS A 267 -6.59 18.31 31.79
N PHE A 268 -6.86 19.00 30.68
CA PHE A 268 -6.38 20.34 30.38
C PHE A 268 -7.53 21.33 30.12
N ASP A 269 -8.76 20.92 30.29
CA ASP A 269 -9.96 21.69 29.90
C ASP A 269 -9.89 22.13 28.41
N LEU A 270 -9.36 21.24 27.57
CA LEU A 270 -9.23 21.47 26.14
C LEU A 270 -10.19 20.54 25.35
N GLN A 271 -10.91 21.13 24.43
CA GLN A 271 -11.63 20.41 23.39
C GLN A 271 -10.75 20.31 22.13
N VAL A 272 -11.03 19.32 21.27
CA VAL A 272 -10.38 19.21 19.98
C VAL A 272 -10.72 20.44 19.15
N HIS A 273 -9.73 21.31 18.93
CA HIS A 273 -9.89 22.56 18.21
C HIS A 273 -10.24 22.30 16.73
N LYS A 274 -9.54 21.37 16.09
CA LYS A 274 -9.72 21.02 14.68
C LYS A 274 -9.22 19.59 14.40
N THR A 275 -9.90 18.91 13.47
CA THR A 275 -9.37 17.68 12.87
C THR A 275 -8.72 18.00 11.52
N TYR A 276 -7.57 17.40 11.27
CA TYR A 276 -6.87 17.55 10.00
C TYR A 276 -6.90 16.20 9.26
N PRO A 277 -7.54 16.15 8.08
CA PRO A 277 -7.64 14.90 7.30
C PRO A 277 -6.29 14.25 7.01
N GLU A 278 -5.24 15.05 6.88
CA GLU A 278 -3.88 14.59 6.58
C GLU A 278 -3.14 13.99 7.79
N LEU A 279 -3.67 14.12 9.02
CA LEU A 279 -3.13 13.45 10.22
C LEU A 279 -3.46 11.96 10.29
N VAL A 280 -4.10 11.37 9.29
CA VAL A 280 -4.41 9.94 9.23
C VAL A 280 -3.16 9.06 9.17
N GLU A 281 -3.32 7.77 9.47
CA GLU A 281 -2.26 6.78 9.35
C GLU A 281 -1.84 6.60 7.88
N ARG A 282 -0.70 5.95 7.66
CA ARG A 282 -0.31 5.44 6.35
C ARG A 282 -1.43 4.53 5.82
N ALA A 283 -1.86 4.76 4.59
CA ALA A 283 -2.75 3.82 3.93
C ALA A 283 -1.99 2.53 3.59
N TYR A 284 -2.48 1.40 4.08
CA TYR A 284 -1.90 0.09 3.78
C TYR A 284 -2.70 -0.68 2.72
N GLY A 285 -3.68 -0.04 2.09
CA GLY A 285 -4.44 -0.59 0.98
C GLY A 285 -4.97 -1.99 1.27
N ALA A 286 -4.70 -2.94 0.38
CA ALA A 286 -5.14 -4.33 0.55
C ALA A 286 -4.45 -5.06 1.73
N GLY A 287 -3.45 -4.49 2.36
CA GLY A 287 -2.82 -5.04 3.56
C GLY A 287 -3.59 -4.76 4.86
N GLU A 288 -4.59 -3.84 4.83
CA GLU A 288 -5.35 -3.50 6.04
C GLU A 288 -6.20 -4.68 6.54
N GLY A 289 -6.18 -4.92 7.85
CA GLY A 289 -6.86 -6.04 8.48
C GLY A 289 -6.12 -7.38 8.38
N LEU A 290 -4.96 -7.43 7.72
CA LEU A 290 -4.16 -8.65 7.61
C LEU A 290 -3.06 -8.71 8.69
N ASP A 291 -2.70 -9.94 9.11
CA ASP A 291 -1.46 -10.20 9.84
C ASP A 291 -0.32 -10.36 8.84
N ILE A 292 0.33 -9.23 8.54
CA ILE A 292 1.38 -9.15 7.53
C ILE A 292 2.71 -9.65 8.12
N PRO A 293 3.46 -10.51 7.43
CA PRO A 293 4.81 -10.94 7.82
C PRO A 293 5.75 -9.76 8.08
N ILE A 294 6.62 -9.86 9.08
CA ILE A 294 7.56 -8.79 9.46
C ILE A 294 8.45 -8.38 8.28
N SER A 295 8.85 -9.34 7.43
CA SER A 295 9.65 -9.10 6.22
C SER A 295 8.95 -8.16 5.23
N GLU A 296 7.64 -8.25 5.10
CA GLU A 296 6.83 -7.44 4.19
C GLU A 296 6.45 -6.07 4.79
N ARG A 297 6.42 -5.95 6.14
CA ARG A 297 6.09 -4.70 6.84
C ARG A 297 7.09 -3.56 6.59
N ARG A 298 8.30 -3.88 6.12
CA ARG A 298 9.34 -2.87 5.82
C ARG A 298 9.07 -2.09 4.55
N ALA A 299 8.51 -2.76 3.52
CA ALA A 299 8.15 -2.16 2.24
C ALA A 299 6.81 -2.74 1.75
N PRO A 300 5.70 -2.52 2.48
CA PRO A 300 4.41 -3.14 2.18
C PRO A 300 3.85 -2.76 0.81
N GLU A 301 4.22 -1.60 0.26
CA GLU A 301 3.89 -1.14 -1.08
C GLU A 301 4.38 -2.07 -2.20
N ARG A 302 5.37 -2.92 -1.92
CA ARG A 302 5.87 -3.92 -2.87
C ARG A 302 5.03 -5.20 -2.90
N TYR A 303 4.18 -5.42 -1.90
CA TYR A 303 3.44 -6.66 -1.69
C TYR A 303 1.92 -6.48 -1.72
N TYR A 304 1.44 -5.27 -1.42
CA TYR A 304 0.02 -4.97 -1.31
C TYR A 304 -0.33 -3.76 -2.18
N PRO A 305 -1.38 -3.85 -3.01
CA PRO A 305 -1.78 -2.72 -3.85
C PRO A 305 -2.38 -1.59 -3.02
N ASN A 306 -2.29 -0.38 -3.56
CA ASN A 306 -2.83 0.85 -2.97
C ASN A 306 -2.25 1.21 -1.59
N VAL A 307 -1.05 0.74 -1.30
CA VAL A 307 -0.29 1.19 -0.13
C VAL A 307 0.32 2.55 -0.45
N GLU A 308 0.15 3.52 0.45
CA GLU A 308 0.84 4.81 0.38
C GLU A 308 2.36 4.59 0.46
N SER A 309 3.12 5.19 -0.46
CA SER A 309 4.57 5.01 -0.47
C SER A 309 5.21 5.58 0.80
N GLU A 310 6.37 5.07 1.18
CA GLU A 310 7.08 5.58 2.35
C GLU A 310 7.43 7.07 2.19
N ARG A 311 7.88 7.46 0.98
CA ARG A 311 8.16 8.85 0.64
C ARG A 311 6.93 9.76 0.82
N ASP A 312 5.77 9.35 0.35
CA ASP A 312 4.56 10.16 0.43
C ASP A 312 4.09 10.36 1.88
N VAL A 313 4.22 9.34 2.73
CA VAL A 313 3.95 9.49 4.18
C VAL A 313 4.88 10.51 4.82
N TYR A 314 6.19 10.51 4.49
CA TYR A 314 7.14 11.51 5.00
C TYR A 314 6.74 12.92 4.59
N ILE A 315 6.50 13.13 3.30
CA ILE A 315 6.13 14.43 2.76
C ILE A 315 4.81 14.92 3.36
N ARG A 316 3.80 14.07 3.41
CA ARG A 316 2.51 14.39 4.02
C ARG A 316 2.66 14.74 5.49
N ALA A 317 3.44 13.97 6.25
CA ALA A 317 3.64 14.23 7.68
C ALA A 317 4.30 15.60 7.93
N VAL A 318 5.38 15.89 7.22
CA VAL A 318 6.08 17.18 7.37
C VAL A 318 5.21 18.35 6.92
N ARG A 319 4.58 18.25 5.73
CA ARG A 319 3.70 19.31 5.19
C ARG A 319 2.56 19.62 6.15
N THR A 320 1.90 18.58 6.67
CA THR A 320 0.77 18.73 7.59
C THR A 320 1.19 19.42 8.88
N LEU A 321 2.27 18.97 9.51
CA LEU A 321 2.71 19.54 10.78
C LEU A 321 3.25 20.96 10.63
N ARG A 322 3.98 21.28 9.55
CA ARG A 322 4.36 22.67 9.22
C ARG A 322 3.10 23.54 9.05
N GLY A 323 2.10 23.04 8.34
CA GLY A 323 0.81 23.72 8.13
C GLY A 323 0.10 24.02 9.44
N ILE A 324 0.03 23.04 10.35
CA ILE A 324 -0.58 23.19 11.69
C ILE A 324 0.16 24.25 12.52
N VAL A 325 1.50 24.17 12.58
CA VAL A 325 2.31 25.16 13.32
C VAL A 325 2.07 26.55 12.76
N ARG A 326 2.11 26.72 11.44
CA ARG A 326 1.89 28.02 10.78
C ARG A 326 0.50 28.58 11.09
N GLU A 327 -0.56 27.80 10.83
CA GLU A 327 -1.96 28.21 11.02
C GLU A 327 -2.20 28.67 12.47
N LEU A 328 -1.73 27.92 13.46
CA LEU A 328 -2.01 28.19 14.86
C LEU A 328 -1.14 29.35 15.41
N SER A 329 0.10 29.49 14.96
CA SER A 329 0.98 30.56 15.40
C SER A 329 0.61 31.90 14.77
N GLU A 330 0.16 31.94 13.53
CA GLU A 330 -0.39 33.15 12.89
C GLU A 330 -1.60 33.70 13.63
N ALA A 331 -2.43 32.81 14.20
CA ALA A 331 -3.62 33.19 14.92
C ALA A 331 -3.34 33.76 16.33
N SER A 332 -2.33 33.25 17.04
CA SER A 332 -2.18 33.51 18.49
C SER A 332 -0.73 33.52 18.99
N GLY A 333 0.28 33.53 18.11
CA GLY A 333 1.70 33.48 18.48
C GLY A 333 2.16 32.09 18.94
N ASP A 334 3.15 32.02 19.81
CA ASP A 334 3.71 30.76 20.32
C ASP A 334 2.64 29.84 20.93
N GLN A 335 2.61 28.59 20.50
CA GLN A 335 1.64 27.59 20.92
C GLN A 335 2.27 26.38 21.60
N LYS A 336 1.54 25.76 22.49
CA LYS A 336 1.84 24.44 23.06
C LYS A 336 0.79 23.45 22.55
N ILE A 337 1.12 22.77 21.46
CA ILE A 337 0.19 21.97 20.66
C ILE A 337 0.28 20.51 21.07
N ILE A 338 -0.86 19.85 21.29
CA ILE A 338 -0.98 18.38 21.24
C ILE A 338 -1.60 18.03 19.88
N ALA A 339 -0.98 17.13 19.14
CA ALA A 339 -1.53 16.54 17.93
C ALA A 339 -1.62 15.01 18.08
N VAL A 340 -2.86 14.50 18.05
CA VAL A 340 -3.10 13.05 18.16
C VAL A 340 -3.22 12.44 16.77
N SER A 341 -2.37 11.46 16.49
CA SER A 341 -2.24 10.82 15.19
C SER A 341 -1.89 9.33 15.34
N HIS A 342 -1.08 8.77 14.45
CA HIS A 342 -0.87 7.32 14.27
C HIS A 342 0.61 6.96 14.23
N GLY A 343 0.89 5.67 14.36
CA GLY A 343 2.25 5.17 14.54
C GLY A 343 3.18 5.45 13.38
N SER A 344 2.79 5.16 12.15
CA SER A 344 3.61 5.39 10.97
C SER A 344 3.80 6.86 10.67
N PHE A 345 2.73 7.65 10.75
CA PHE A 345 2.78 9.10 10.56
C PHE A 345 3.76 9.76 11.54
N ILE A 346 3.61 9.48 12.84
CA ILE A 346 4.46 10.06 13.89
C ILE A 346 5.93 9.66 13.71
N ARG A 347 6.19 8.40 13.42
CA ARG A 347 7.56 7.92 13.20
C ARG A 347 8.26 8.69 12.08
N ARG A 348 7.59 8.92 10.94
CA ARG A 348 8.17 9.67 9.81
C ARG A 348 8.36 11.15 10.16
N ALA A 349 7.43 11.75 10.87
CA ALA A 349 7.57 13.11 11.34
C ALA A 349 8.79 13.28 12.28
N LEU A 350 8.97 12.36 13.23
CA LEU A 350 10.12 12.35 14.14
C LEU A 350 11.44 12.16 13.38
N SER A 351 11.49 11.20 12.44
CA SER A 351 12.66 10.97 11.60
C SER A 351 13.04 12.22 10.80
N ALA A 352 12.07 12.85 10.14
CA ALA A 352 12.28 14.05 9.35
C ALA A 352 12.81 15.20 10.21
N ALA A 353 12.23 15.43 11.38
CA ALA A 353 12.65 16.50 12.29
C ALA A 353 14.03 16.26 12.90
N ALA A 354 14.39 15.00 13.18
CA ALA A 354 15.70 14.64 13.72
C ALA A 354 16.81 14.60 12.64
N GLY A 355 16.45 14.47 11.36
CA GLY A 355 17.41 14.26 10.26
C GLY A 355 18.09 12.89 10.29
N GLU A 356 17.47 11.90 10.96
CA GLU A 356 17.94 10.53 11.07
C GLU A 356 16.76 9.56 11.25
N GLU A 357 16.97 8.27 10.96
CA GLU A 357 15.94 7.27 11.09
C GLU A 357 15.50 7.06 12.55
N TRP A 358 14.22 7.28 12.83
CA TRP A 358 13.61 6.92 14.12
C TRP A 358 13.33 5.42 14.17
N THR A 359 14.22 4.66 14.80
CA THR A 359 14.17 3.19 14.85
C THR A 359 13.25 2.63 15.94
N MET A 360 12.87 3.45 16.93
CA MET A 360 12.02 3.03 18.03
C MET A 360 10.56 2.91 17.60
N THR A 361 9.84 1.99 18.23
CA THR A 361 8.38 1.92 18.09
C THR A 361 7.74 3.16 18.71
N VAL A 362 6.64 3.63 18.14
CA VAL A 362 5.78 4.67 18.72
C VAL A 362 4.70 3.97 19.55
N PRO A 363 4.79 3.94 20.90
CA PRO A 363 3.79 3.25 21.73
C PRO A 363 2.41 3.92 21.66
N ASN A 364 1.36 3.17 21.96
CA ASN A 364 0.01 3.73 22.07
C ASN A 364 -0.07 4.72 23.23
N ALA A 365 -0.69 5.85 22.98
CA ALA A 365 -0.92 6.95 23.93
C ALA A 365 0.35 7.50 24.62
N GLU A 366 1.54 7.31 24.05
CA GLU A 366 2.79 7.90 24.57
C GLU A 366 3.01 9.29 23.93
N PRO A 367 3.29 10.34 24.75
CA PRO A 367 3.57 11.66 24.23
C PRO A 367 5.04 11.76 23.78
N LEU A 368 5.26 12.29 22.58
CA LEU A 368 6.57 12.51 21.96
C LEU A 368 6.67 13.95 21.48
N THR A 369 7.65 14.70 21.98
CA THR A 369 7.90 16.08 21.53
C THR A 369 8.75 16.06 20.27
N ILE A 370 8.33 16.79 19.25
CA ILE A 370 9.06 16.93 17.99
C ILE A 370 9.88 18.24 17.98
N ASP A 371 11.05 18.18 17.35
CA ASP A 371 11.86 19.36 17.05
C ASP A 371 11.22 20.17 15.92
N VAL A 372 10.58 21.29 16.25
CA VAL A 372 9.91 22.15 15.27
C VAL A 372 10.90 22.79 14.29
N PRO A 373 12.05 23.37 14.72
CA PRO A 373 13.08 23.84 13.79
C PRO A 373 13.57 22.77 12.81
N GLY A 374 13.87 21.55 13.28
CA GLY A 374 14.27 20.44 12.42
C GLY A 374 13.18 20.04 11.43
N LEU A 375 11.92 20.04 11.86
CA LEU A 375 10.78 19.78 10.97
C LEU A 375 10.72 20.80 9.81
N PHE A 376 10.96 22.09 10.08
CA PHE A 376 10.97 23.12 9.05
C PHE A 376 12.24 23.12 8.19
N ALA A 377 13.36 22.64 8.71
CA ALA A 377 14.62 22.51 7.97
C ALA A 377 14.64 21.28 7.04
N TRP A 378 13.70 20.34 7.18
CA TRP A 378 13.71 19.08 6.41
C TRP A 378 13.57 19.33 4.90
N ASP A 379 14.33 18.53 4.11
CA ASP A 379 14.43 18.63 2.65
C ASP A 379 14.23 17.25 2.02
N SER A 380 13.10 17.06 1.34
CA SER A 380 12.78 15.76 0.75
C SER A 380 13.75 15.37 -0.38
N THR A 381 14.36 16.34 -1.05
CA THR A 381 15.30 16.09 -2.15
C THR A 381 16.61 15.45 -1.70
N LYS A 382 16.93 15.58 -0.40
CA LYS A 382 18.11 14.98 0.22
C LYS A 382 17.82 13.66 0.90
N GLN A 383 16.55 13.37 1.15
CA GLN A 383 16.11 12.22 1.92
C GLN A 383 15.78 11.00 1.05
N PHE A 384 15.52 11.22 -0.24
CA PHE A 384 15.11 10.16 -1.17
C PHE A 384 15.95 10.22 -2.44
N ASP A 385 16.29 9.05 -2.99
CA ASP A 385 16.92 8.92 -4.30
C ASP A 385 15.90 9.13 -5.44
N GLU A 386 16.38 9.11 -6.69
CA GLU A 386 15.53 9.28 -7.88
C GLU A 386 14.43 8.22 -8.00
N ALA A 387 14.61 7.06 -7.38
CA ALA A 387 13.59 5.99 -7.31
C ALA A 387 12.65 6.15 -6.11
N GLY A 388 12.75 7.25 -5.33
CA GLY A 388 11.93 7.50 -4.15
C GLY A 388 12.28 6.64 -2.94
N ARG A 389 13.47 6.00 -2.92
CA ARG A 389 13.93 5.18 -1.79
C ARG A 389 14.63 6.05 -0.77
N LEU A 390 14.36 5.78 0.51
CA LEU A 390 14.93 6.50 1.64
C LEU A 390 16.46 6.37 1.66
N VAL A 391 17.14 7.51 1.83
CA VAL A 391 18.60 7.63 1.97
C VAL A 391 18.88 8.40 3.26
N TRP A 392 19.67 7.83 4.17
CA TRP A 392 20.10 8.47 5.41
C TRP A 392 21.58 8.80 5.38
#